data_32e561d566a66e775a06620605376539
#
_entry.id   32e561d566a66e775a06620605376539
#
_cell.length_a   1.000
_cell.length_b   1.000
_cell.length_c   1.000
_cell.angle_alpha   90.00
_cell.angle_beta   90.00
_cell.angle_gamma   90.00
#
_symmetry.space_group_name_H-M   'P 1'
#
loop_
_entity.id
_entity.type
_entity.pdbx_description
1 polymer ?
#
loop_
_entity_poly.entity_id
_entity_poly.type
_entity_poly.pdbx_seq_one_letter_code
_entity_poly.pdbx_strand_id
1 'polypeptide(L)'
;MTTHERPFGRCLEDFIPGDVFRHWPGKTITEYDDHLFCMITMNHHPLHTNDWFAKESVQGRNVVVGNLVYSLVLGMSVPDVSGAAIANLEVETLQHKFPTFHGDTIHAETRVLEVTESKSKNDRG
;
A
#
# COMPACT_ATOMS: atom_id res chain seq x y z
N MET A 1 38.48 -0.76 1.06
CA MET A 1 37.15 -0.14 0.86
C MET A 1 36.13 -1.24 0.59
N THR A 2 35.04 -1.25 1.33
CA THR A 2 33.97 -2.25 1.17
C THR A 2 32.78 -1.62 0.47
N THR A 3 32.25 -2.30 -0.55
CA THR A 3 31.04 -1.86 -1.24
C THR A 3 29.83 -2.47 -0.53
N HIS A 4 28.84 -1.63 -0.22
CA HIS A 4 27.58 -2.05 0.37
C HIS A 4 26.46 -1.79 -0.62
N GLU A 5 25.70 -2.84 -0.92
CA GLU A 5 24.51 -2.74 -1.76
C GLU A 5 23.24 -2.75 -0.91
N ARG A 6 22.28 -1.97 -1.31
CA ARG A 6 20.97 -1.98 -0.64
C ARG A 6 20.14 -3.14 -1.17
N PRO A 7 19.69 -4.05 -0.31
CA PRO A 7 18.76 -5.11 -0.73
C PRO A 7 17.43 -4.48 -1.16
N PHE A 8 16.78 -5.09 -2.15
CA PHE A 8 15.50 -4.65 -2.65
C PHE A 8 14.56 -5.84 -2.85
N GLY A 9 13.65 -6.01 -1.92
CA GLY A 9 12.78 -7.16 -1.85
C GLY A 9 13.49 -8.40 -1.31
N ARG A 10 12.78 -9.52 -1.33
CA ARG A 10 13.25 -10.82 -0.82
C ARG A 10 12.87 -11.94 -1.77
N CYS A 11 13.63 -13.02 -1.70
CA CYS A 11 13.31 -14.27 -2.40
C CYS A 11 12.41 -15.14 -1.53
N LEU A 12 11.81 -16.19 -2.13
CA LEU A 12 10.92 -17.11 -1.43
C LEU A 12 11.53 -17.67 -0.15
N GLU A 13 12.80 -18.01 -0.19
CA GLU A 13 13.55 -18.64 0.90
C GLU A 13 13.75 -17.73 2.11
N ASP A 14 13.58 -16.42 1.92
CA ASP A 14 13.77 -15.43 2.97
C ASP A 14 12.52 -15.23 3.83
N PHE A 15 11.39 -15.80 3.42
CA PHE A 15 10.12 -15.64 4.13
C PHE A 15 9.84 -16.79 5.08
N ILE A 16 9.46 -16.45 6.31
CA ILE A 16 9.06 -17.40 7.34
C ILE A 16 7.62 -17.08 7.75
N PRO A 17 6.66 -18.02 7.66
CA PRO A 17 5.30 -17.78 8.11
C PRO A 17 5.24 -17.25 9.54
N GLY A 18 4.48 -16.19 9.74
CA GLY A 18 4.34 -15.51 11.03
C GLY A 18 5.24 -14.29 11.22
N ASP A 19 6.30 -14.16 10.43
CA ASP A 19 7.16 -12.98 10.47
C ASP A 19 6.41 -11.72 10.12
N VAL A 20 6.79 -10.61 10.76
CA VAL A 20 6.23 -9.28 10.51
C VAL A 20 7.33 -8.32 10.09
N PHE A 21 7.13 -7.67 8.96
CA PHE A 21 8.00 -6.61 8.46
C PHE A 21 7.34 -5.26 8.72
N ARG A 22 7.95 -4.42 9.52
CA ARG A 22 7.51 -3.04 9.73
C ARG A 22 8.20 -2.15 8.71
N HIS A 23 7.42 -1.51 7.86
CA HIS A 23 7.95 -0.69 6.78
C HIS A 23 8.27 0.72 7.25
N TRP A 24 9.31 1.28 6.69
CA TRP A 24 9.75 2.64 6.98
C TRP A 24 10.25 3.30 5.69
N PRO A 25 10.01 4.59 5.49
CA PRO A 25 9.23 5.51 6.33
C PRO A 25 7.73 5.35 6.15
N GLY A 26 6.96 5.98 7.05
CA GLY A 26 5.55 6.25 6.83
C GLY A 26 5.34 7.41 5.86
N LYS A 27 4.09 7.67 5.47
CA LYS A 27 3.74 8.77 4.58
C LYS A 27 2.58 9.58 5.14
N THR A 28 2.75 10.89 5.22
CA THR A 28 1.63 11.82 5.42
C THR A 28 0.94 12.08 4.10
N ILE A 29 -0.35 11.77 4.03
CA ILE A 29 -1.15 11.99 2.82
C ILE A 29 -1.57 13.45 2.75
N THR A 30 -1.19 14.11 1.66
CA THR A 30 -1.54 15.50 1.41
C THR A 30 -2.80 15.59 0.55
N GLU A 31 -3.44 16.76 0.55
CA GLU A 31 -4.53 17.07 -0.37
C GLU A 31 -4.10 16.86 -1.82
N TYR A 32 -2.86 17.25 -2.16
CA TYR A 32 -2.30 17.05 -3.50
C TYR A 32 -2.27 15.56 -3.91
N ASP A 33 -1.85 14.67 -3.00
CA ASP A 33 -1.80 13.24 -3.27
C ASP A 33 -3.18 12.69 -3.66
N ASP A 34 -4.19 13.06 -2.89
CA ASP A 34 -5.57 12.60 -3.09
C ASP A 34 -6.15 13.15 -4.40
N HIS A 35 -5.97 14.44 -4.65
CA HIS A 35 -6.45 15.07 -5.89
C HIS A 35 -5.75 14.50 -7.12
N LEU A 36 -4.43 14.31 -7.07
CA LEU A 36 -3.70 13.69 -8.18
C LEU A 36 -4.19 12.28 -8.45
N PHE A 37 -4.39 11.49 -7.41
CA PHE A 37 -4.91 10.12 -7.55
C PHE A 37 -6.31 10.12 -8.18
N CYS A 38 -7.17 11.04 -7.78
CA CYS A 38 -8.49 11.21 -8.39
C CYS A 38 -8.38 11.54 -9.89
N MET A 39 -7.46 12.42 -10.26
CA MET A 39 -7.29 12.81 -11.66
C MET A 39 -6.82 11.66 -12.54
N ILE A 40 -5.84 10.91 -12.09
CA ILE A 40 -5.28 9.80 -12.89
C ILE A 40 -6.16 8.55 -12.90
N THR A 41 -7.06 8.39 -11.95
CA THR A 41 -7.99 7.25 -11.86
C THR A 41 -9.38 7.56 -12.36
N MET A 42 -9.65 8.81 -12.77
CA MET A 42 -10.98 9.27 -13.19
C MET A 42 -12.03 9.19 -12.08
N ASN A 43 -11.62 9.14 -10.82
CA ASN A 43 -12.54 9.16 -9.68
C ASN A 43 -12.84 10.61 -9.30
N HIS A 44 -13.85 11.19 -9.94
CA HIS A 44 -14.23 12.58 -9.74
C HIS A 44 -15.33 12.77 -8.69
N HIS A 45 -15.46 11.83 -7.75
CA HIS A 45 -16.45 11.99 -6.69
C HIS A 45 -16.10 13.19 -5.80
N PRO A 46 -17.01 14.14 -5.60
CA PRO A 46 -16.71 15.39 -4.90
C PRO A 46 -16.34 15.20 -3.41
N LEU A 47 -16.63 14.05 -2.82
CA LEU A 47 -16.20 13.74 -1.46
C LEU A 47 -14.69 13.84 -1.28
N HIS A 48 -13.92 13.57 -2.36
CA HIS A 48 -12.45 13.59 -2.32
C HIS A 48 -11.85 14.93 -2.68
N THR A 49 -12.53 15.73 -3.50
CA THR A 49 -11.92 16.90 -4.15
C THR A 49 -12.67 18.22 -3.93
N ASN A 50 -13.88 18.16 -3.41
CA ASN A 50 -14.71 19.35 -3.18
C ASN A 50 -14.95 19.53 -1.68
N ASP A 51 -14.23 20.46 -1.08
CA ASP A 51 -14.32 20.73 0.35
C ASP A 51 -15.71 21.20 0.79
N TRP A 52 -16.36 22.02 -0.03
CA TRP A 52 -17.71 22.50 0.23
C TRP A 52 -18.72 21.36 0.27
N PHE A 53 -18.63 20.43 -0.69
CA PHE A 53 -19.47 19.23 -0.70
C PHE A 53 -19.18 18.33 0.51
N ALA A 54 -17.91 18.11 0.82
CA ALA A 54 -17.49 17.20 1.89
C ALA A 54 -17.93 17.68 3.27
N LYS A 55 -18.06 18.99 3.50
CA LYS A 55 -18.57 19.55 4.77
C LYS A 55 -19.96 19.06 5.10
N GLU A 56 -20.80 18.83 4.11
CA GLU A 56 -22.18 18.35 4.28
C GLU A 56 -22.25 16.80 4.33
N SER A 57 -21.14 16.12 4.12
CA SER A 57 -21.08 14.65 4.20
C SER A 57 -21.05 14.15 5.64
N VAL A 58 -21.28 12.86 5.82
CA VAL A 58 -21.19 12.19 7.14
C VAL A 58 -19.80 12.41 7.76
N GLN A 59 -18.76 12.47 6.94
CA GLN A 59 -17.38 12.66 7.40
C GLN A 59 -17.04 14.11 7.76
N GLY A 60 -17.79 15.08 7.23
CA GLY A 60 -17.60 16.51 7.50
C GLY A 60 -16.36 17.13 6.84
N ARG A 61 -15.61 16.41 6.08
CA ARG A 61 -14.39 16.84 5.37
C ARG A 61 -14.01 15.87 4.26
N ASN A 62 -13.09 16.28 3.38
CA ASN A 62 -12.61 15.40 2.31
C ASN A 62 -12.01 14.11 2.87
N VAL A 63 -12.38 13.01 2.25
CA VAL A 63 -11.88 11.66 2.56
C VAL A 63 -10.89 11.26 1.48
N VAL A 64 -9.78 10.65 1.88
CA VAL A 64 -8.80 10.07 0.97
C VAL A 64 -9.42 8.86 0.26
N VAL A 65 -9.18 8.74 -1.04
CA VAL A 65 -9.62 7.56 -1.80
C VAL A 65 -9.03 6.29 -1.17
N GLY A 66 -9.88 5.31 -0.84
CA GLY A 66 -9.43 4.07 -0.19
C GLY A 66 -8.38 3.32 -1.00
N ASN A 67 -8.49 3.31 -2.31
CA ASN A 67 -7.49 2.68 -3.19
C ASN A 67 -6.14 3.39 -3.18
N LEU A 68 -6.09 4.70 -2.90
CA LEU A 68 -4.83 5.39 -2.68
C LEU A 68 -4.14 4.87 -1.42
N VAL A 69 -4.89 4.71 -0.33
CA VAL A 69 -4.35 4.16 0.93
C VAL A 69 -3.81 2.75 0.70
N TYR A 70 -4.58 1.90 0.02
CA TYR A 70 -4.12 0.56 -0.35
C TYR A 70 -2.83 0.59 -1.17
N SER A 71 -2.76 1.45 -2.18
CA SER A 71 -1.58 1.58 -3.04
C SER A 71 -0.35 2.05 -2.26
N LEU A 72 -0.53 2.96 -1.29
CA LEU A 72 0.56 3.40 -0.41
C LEU A 72 1.08 2.26 0.47
N VAL A 73 0.18 1.51 1.10
CA VAL A 73 0.56 0.36 1.95
C VAL A 73 1.31 -0.68 1.13
N LEU A 74 0.80 -1.01 -0.06
CA LEU A 74 1.48 -1.92 -0.97
C LEU A 74 2.85 -1.39 -1.38
N GLY A 75 2.93 -0.12 -1.76
CA GLY A 75 4.18 0.54 -2.16
C GLY A 75 5.22 0.53 -1.05
N MET A 76 4.82 0.76 0.19
CA MET A 76 5.72 0.71 1.36
C MET A 76 6.32 -0.68 1.58
N SER A 77 5.60 -1.74 1.18
CA SER A 77 6.07 -3.11 1.33
C SER A 77 7.11 -3.53 0.27
N VAL A 78 7.17 -2.82 -0.85
CA VAL A 78 8.00 -3.22 -1.99
C VAL A 78 9.48 -3.37 -1.64
N PRO A 79 10.14 -2.40 -1.00
CA PRO A 79 11.58 -2.53 -0.71
C PRO A 79 11.91 -3.71 0.22
N ASP A 80 11.02 -4.03 1.15
CA ASP A 80 11.26 -5.06 2.17
C ASP A 80 10.77 -6.44 1.75
N VAL A 81 9.72 -6.51 0.93
CA VAL A 81 8.99 -7.74 0.65
C VAL A 81 8.97 -8.05 -0.83
N SER A 82 8.21 -7.31 -1.61
CA SER A 82 7.85 -7.71 -2.97
C SER A 82 8.81 -7.21 -4.07
N GLY A 83 9.87 -6.48 -3.73
CA GLY A 83 10.75 -5.88 -4.73
C GLY A 83 11.40 -6.87 -5.69
N ALA A 84 11.60 -8.13 -5.28
CA ALA A 84 12.11 -9.20 -6.12
C ALA A 84 11.02 -10.10 -6.73
N ALA A 85 9.76 -9.81 -6.47
CA ALA A 85 8.64 -10.60 -6.99
C ALA A 85 8.50 -10.44 -8.51
N ILE A 86 8.10 -11.51 -9.17
CA ILE A 86 7.86 -11.52 -10.61
C ILE A 86 6.49 -10.93 -10.93
N ALA A 87 5.48 -11.23 -10.13
CA ALA A 87 4.11 -10.76 -10.33
C ALA A 87 3.32 -10.74 -9.02
N ASN A 88 2.37 -9.83 -8.93
CA ASN A 88 1.31 -9.85 -7.94
C ASN A 88 0.11 -10.59 -8.56
N LEU A 89 -0.25 -11.72 -8.01
CA LEU A 89 -1.25 -12.61 -8.61
C LEU A 89 -2.66 -12.33 -8.12
N GLU A 90 -2.83 -12.01 -6.84
CA GLU A 90 -4.15 -11.93 -6.23
C GLU A 90 -4.14 -11.04 -4.99
N VAL A 91 -5.25 -10.37 -4.76
CA VAL A 91 -5.61 -9.74 -3.49
C VAL A 91 -6.91 -10.40 -3.02
N GLU A 92 -6.82 -11.24 -1.98
CA GLU A 92 -7.98 -11.99 -1.49
C GLU A 92 -8.97 -11.11 -0.76
N THR A 93 -8.49 -10.16 0.03
CA THR A 93 -9.35 -9.30 0.85
C THR A 93 -8.76 -7.91 0.96
N LEU A 94 -9.59 -6.91 0.77
CA LEU A 94 -9.27 -5.50 1.01
C LEU A 94 -10.38 -4.88 1.83
N GLN A 95 -10.05 -4.36 3.01
CA GLN A 95 -11.01 -3.71 3.91
C GLN A 95 -10.56 -2.30 4.27
N HIS A 96 -11.46 -1.35 4.15
CA HIS A 96 -11.29 0.03 4.62
C HIS A 96 -12.04 0.17 5.96
N LYS A 97 -11.32 -0.02 7.06
CA LYS A 97 -11.94 -0.05 8.39
C LYS A 97 -12.30 1.32 8.93
N PHE A 98 -11.53 2.33 8.55
CA PHE A 98 -11.73 3.71 8.99
C PHE A 98 -11.46 4.67 7.84
N PRO A 99 -12.16 5.82 7.79
CA PRO A 99 -11.85 6.85 6.81
C PRO A 99 -10.44 7.43 7.08
N THR A 100 -9.76 7.78 6.01
CA THR A 100 -8.47 8.47 6.06
C THR A 100 -8.66 9.89 5.53
N PHE A 101 -8.01 10.85 6.16
CA PHE A 101 -8.16 12.26 5.84
C PHE A 101 -6.84 12.88 5.39
N HIS A 102 -6.92 13.99 4.68
CA HIS A 102 -5.74 14.79 4.35
C HIS A 102 -5.00 15.18 5.63
N GLY A 103 -3.70 14.98 5.68
CA GLY A 103 -2.86 15.21 6.86
C GLY A 103 -2.63 13.98 7.73
N ASP A 104 -3.33 12.88 7.49
CA ASP A 104 -3.08 11.63 8.20
C ASP A 104 -1.78 11.00 7.73
N THR A 105 -1.04 10.40 8.66
CA THR A 105 0.20 9.69 8.37
C THR A 105 -0.06 8.19 8.42
N ILE A 106 0.29 7.51 7.33
CA ILE A 106 0.12 6.06 7.17
C ILE A 106 1.44 5.36 7.48
N HIS A 107 1.37 4.37 8.32
CA HIS A 107 2.41 3.38 8.56
C HIS A 107 1.91 2.02 8.14
N ALA A 108 2.80 1.18 7.66
CA ALA A 108 2.41 -0.14 7.15
C ALA A 108 3.30 -1.25 7.71
N GLU A 109 2.73 -2.42 7.83
CA GLU A 109 3.47 -3.65 8.12
C GLU A 109 2.92 -4.80 7.27
N THR A 110 3.76 -5.77 7.02
CA THR A 110 3.41 -6.99 6.30
C THR A 110 3.62 -8.18 7.22
N ARG A 111 2.62 -9.05 7.33
CA ARG A 111 2.75 -10.35 7.97
C ARG A 111 2.79 -11.44 6.92
N VAL A 112 3.75 -12.34 7.02
CA VAL A 112 3.83 -13.54 6.17
C VAL A 112 2.79 -14.55 6.68
N LEU A 113 1.78 -14.83 5.87
CA LEU A 113 0.75 -15.79 6.23
C LEU A 113 1.12 -17.21 5.81
N GLU A 114 1.62 -17.35 4.59
CA GLU A 114 1.94 -18.64 4.00
C GLU A 114 3.08 -18.49 2.99
N VAL A 115 3.87 -19.52 2.86
CA VAL A 115 4.94 -19.63 1.86
C VAL A 115 4.78 -20.95 1.13
N THR A 116 4.59 -20.89 -0.19
CA THR A 116 4.33 -22.07 -1.02
C THR A 116 5.18 -22.02 -2.29
N GLU A 117 5.77 -23.14 -2.65
CA GLU A 117 6.40 -23.29 -3.97
C GLU A 117 5.33 -23.34 -5.07
N SER A 118 5.63 -22.76 -6.22
CA SER A 118 4.74 -22.83 -7.38
C SER A 118 4.60 -24.28 -7.85
N LYS A 119 3.36 -24.72 -8.07
CA LYS A 119 3.08 -26.07 -8.60
C LYS A 119 3.34 -26.18 -10.11
N SER A 120 3.29 -25.05 -10.83
CA SER A 120 3.45 -25.00 -12.28
C SER A 120 4.84 -24.56 -12.73
N LYS A 121 5.62 -23.94 -11.85
CA LYS A 121 6.98 -23.43 -12.12
C LYS A 121 7.92 -23.90 -11.03
N ASN A 122 9.01 -24.55 -11.41
CA ASN A 122 9.96 -25.13 -10.46
C ASN A 122 11.01 -24.17 -9.91
N ASP A 123 11.02 -22.92 -10.38
CA ASP A 123 12.00 -21.89 -10.02
C ASP A 123 11.44 -20.76 -9.14
N ARG A 124 10.19 -20.91 -8.69
CA ARG A 124 9.49 -19.82 -7.95
C ARG A 124 8.39 -20.35 -7.03
N GLY A 125 7.90 -19.46 -6.19
CA GLY A 125 6.74 -19.66 -5.33
C GLY A 125 5.97 -18.39 -5.13
#